data_ca7611ca989cf0b603d18fede70d1c23
#
_entry.id   ca7611ca989cf0b603d18fede70d1c23
#
_cell.length_a   1.000
_cell.length_b   1.000
_cell.length_c   1.000
_cell.angle_alpha   90.00
_cell.angle_beta   90.00
_cell.angle_gamma   90.00
#
_symmetry.space_group_name_H-M   'P 1'
#
loop_
_entity.id
_entity.type
_entity.pdbx_description
1 polymer ?
#
loop_
_entity_poly.entity_id
_entity_poly.type
_entity_poly.pdbx_seq_one_letter_code
_entity_poly.pdbx_strand_id
1 'polypeptide(L)'
;MKLSISIQTDDFSQSEEYQILCNDAPSIGAIVTFCGLVREFDDGRGEALFLEHFAGMTETALTRICEQAAQRWPIINARIIHRIGPMHLGEQIVFVGINSAHRKAAFHACEFIMDFLKTDAPFWKKAINSDSEYWVEAKASDTEASKTWQQ
;
A
#
# COMPACT_ATOMS: atom_id res chain seq x y z
N MET A 1 17.50 3.78 6.11
CA MET A 1 16.03 3.68 6.19
C MET A 1 15.64 2.50 7.04
N LYS A 2 14.74 2.71 7.96
CA LYS A 2 14.12 1.62 8.73
C LYS A 2 12.83 1.19 8.01
N LEU A 3 12.68 -0.09 7.75
CA LEU A 3 11.57 -0.63 6.97
C LEU A 3 10.76 -1.64 7.78
N SER A 4 9.44 -1.51 7.75
CA SER A 4 8.50 -2.47 8.32
C SER A 4 7.44 -2.83 7.29
N ILE A 5 7.33 -4.11 6.97
CA ILE A 5 6.32 -4.64 6.05
C ILE A 5 5.56 -5.74 6.75
N SER A 6 4.24 -5.64 6.74
CA SER A 6 3.34 -6.68 7.26
C SER A 6 2.26 -7.00 6.23
N ILE A 7 2.13 -8.27 5.90
CA ILE A 7 1.01 -8.80 5.11
C ILE A 7 0.18 -9.64 6.07
N GLN A 8 -1.07 -9.27 6.27
CA GLN A 8 -1.88 -9.80 7.36
C GLN A 8 -3.36 -9.85 7.00
N THR A 9 -4.10 -10.72 7.64
CA THR A 9 -5.56 -10.77 7.54
C THR A 9 -6.23 -9.76 8.47
N ASP A 10 -5.62 -9.49 9.62
CA ASP A 10 -6.16 -8.60 10.64
C ASP A 10 -6.15 -7.14 10.18
N ASP A 11 -7.12 -6.38 10.68
CA ASP A 11 -7.16 -4.95 10.52
C ASP A 11 -5.99 -4.28 11.25
N PHE A 12 -5.81 -3.01 11.01
CA PHE A 12 -4.76 -2.20 11.66
C PHE A 12 -5.37 -0.87 12.14
N SER A 13 -4.70 -0.23 13.06
CA SER A 13 -5.05 1.10 13.54
C SER A 13 -4.13 2.14 12.91
N GLN A 14 -4.66 2.98 12.06
CA GLN A 14 -3.90 4.07 11.43
C GLN A 14 -3.29 4.99 12.50
N SER A 15 -4.03 5.30 13.56
CA SER A 15 -3.53 6.19 14.62
C SER A 15 -2.34 5.57 15.38
N GLU A 16 -2.36 4.26 15.62
CA GLU A 16 -1.23 3.58 16.24
C GLU A 16 0.00 3.56 15.33
N GLU A 17 -0.20 3.26 14.06
CA GLU A 17 0.88 3.27 13.07
C GLU A 17 1.46 4.67 12.89
N TYR A 18 0.63 5.69 12.89
CA TYR A 18 1.07 7.08 12.86
C TYR A 18 1.93 7.42 14.08
N GLN A 19 1.51 7.02 15.29
CA GLN A 19 2.29 7.26 16.51
C GLN A 19 3.67 6.61 16.46
N ILE A 20 3.77 5.41 15.89
CA ILE A 20 5.07 4.75 15.71
C ILE A 20 5.99 5.60 14.82
N LEU A 21 5.43 6.17 13.73
CA LEU A 21 6.19 7.05 12.84
C LEU A 21 6.61 8.36 13.51
N CYS A 22 5.85 8.85 14.49
CA CYS A 22 6.17 10.07 15.23
C CYS A 22 7.35 9.89 16.20
N ASN A 23 7.53 8.67 16.71
CA ASN A 23 8.43 8.43 17.86
C ASN A 23 9.88 8.15 17.48
N ASP A 24 10.22 8.15 16.21
CA ASP A 24 11.45 7.50 15.76
C ASP A 24 12.72 8.36 15.76
N ALA A 25 12.64 9.66 15.56
CA ALA A 25 13.87 10.48 15.58
C ALA A 25 13.54 11.98 15.63
N PRO A 26 14.42 12.78 16.27
CA PRO A 26 14.23 14.23 16.30
C PRO A 26 14.40 14.91 14.93
N SER A 27 14.94 14.21 13.95
CA SER A 27 15.14 14.72 12.58
C SER A 27 13.90 14.62 11.70
N ILE A 28 12.81 13.99 12.18
CA ILE A 28 11.56 13.85 11.40
C ILE A 28 10.83 15.20 11.38
N GLY A 29 10.64 15.73 10.18
CA GLY A 29 9.90 16.97 9.94
C GLY A 29 8.61 16.78 9.17
N ALA A 30 8.39 15.59 8.60
CA ALA A 30 7.20 15.29 7.80
C ALA A 30 6.81 13.82 7.89
N ILE A 31 5.53 13.58 7.99
CA ILE A 31 4.93 12.24 7.94
C ILE A 31 3.81 12.30 6.91
N VAL A 32 3.83 11.35 5.98
CA VAL A 32 2.72 11.14 5.02
C VAL A 32 2.18 9.73 5.23
N THR A 33 0.90 9.62 5.39
CA THR A 33 0.20 8.34 5.51
C THR A 33 -0.87 8.22 4.44
N PHE A 34 -1.00 7.04 3.88
CA PHE A 34 -2.05 6.67 2.96
C PHE A 34 -2.78 5.45 3.51
N CYS A 35 -4.11 5.49 3.52
CA CYS A 35 -4.95 4.33 3.79
C CYS A 35 -5.86 4.09 2.61
N GLY A 36 -5.84 2.87 2.07
CA GLY A 36 -6.77 2.43 1.05
C GLY A 36 -7.93 1.65 1.67
N LEU A 37 -9.13 1.90 1.18
CA LEU A 37 -10.34 1.23 1.64
C LEU A 37 -10.98 0.43 0.51
N VAL A 38 -11.75 -0.59 0.88
CA VAL A 38 -12.60 -1.31 -0.07
C VAL A 38 -13.76 -0.40 -0.42
N ARG A 39 -13.86 -0.01 -1.69
CA ARG A 39 -14.96 0.79 -2.21
C ARG A 39 -15.86 -0.02 -3.12
N GLU A 40 -17.00 0.51 -3.50
CA GLU A 40 -17.85 -0.10 -4.50
C GLU A 40 -17.09 -0.34 -5.80
N PHE A 41 -17.34 -1.48 -6.43
CA PHE A 41 -16.78 -1.78 -7.75
C PHE A 41 -17.44 -0.91 -8.82
N ASP A 42 -16.68 -0.58 -9.87
CA ASP A 42 -17.17 0.29 -10.95
C ASP A 42 -18.39 -0.27 -11.68
N ASP A 43 -18.57 -1.59 -11.67
CA ASP A 43 -19.73 -2.26 -12.25
C ASP A 43 -20.91 -2.41 -11.26
N GLY A 44 -20.74 -1.98 -10.01
CA GLY A 44 -21.78 -2.05 -8.97
C GLY A 44 -22.13 -3.44 -8.48
N ARG A 45 -21.40 -4.49 -8.90
CA ARG A 45 -21.75 -5.89 -8.61
C ARG A 45 -21.01 -6.50 -7.42
N GLY A 46 -19.91 -5.90 -6.97
CA GLY A 46 -19.11 -6.44 -5.87
C GLY A 46 -19.65 -6.00 -4.51
N GLU A 47 -19.88 -6.94 -3.61
CA GLU A 47 -20.27 -6.70 -2.21
C GLU A 47 -19.09 -6.88 -1.24
N ALA A 48 -18.10 -7.70 -1.64
CA ALA A 48 -16.91 -7.98 -0.85
C ALA A 48 -15.73 -8.26 -1.78
N LEU A 49 -14.55 -8.14 -1.20
CA LEU A 49 -13.29 -8.40 -1.86
C LEU A 49 -12.56 -9.53 -1.15
N PHE A 50 -12.00 -10.46 -1.90
CA PHE A 50 -11.03 -11.41 -1.39
C PHE A 50 -9.67 -11.12 -2.05
N LEU A 51 -8.66 -10.91 -1.22
CA LEU A 51 -7.32 -10.59 -1.68
C LEU A 51 -6.37 -11.75 -1.37
N GLU A 52 -5.66 -12.23 -2.40
CA GLU A 52 -4.61 -13.21 -2.24
C GLU A 52 -3.25 -12.61 -2.56
N HIS A 53 -2.21 -13.18 -1.97
CA HIS A 53 -0.83 -12.81 -2.23
C HIS A 53 0.04 -14.05 -2.44
N PHE A 54 1.26 -13.83 -2.91
CA PHE A 54 2.27 -14.88 -3.03
C PHE A 54 3.25 -14.77 -1.86
N ALA A 55 3.11 -15.64 -0.87
CA ALA A 55 3.94 -15.60 0.34
C ALA A 55 5.44 -15.61 -0.01
N GLY A 56 6.19 -14.69 0.60
CA GLY A 56 7.60 -14.48 0.33
C GLY A 56 7.87 -13.58 -0.88
N MET A 57 7.22 -13.80 -2.01
CA MET A 57 7.40 -12.98 -3.21
C MET A 57 6.82 -11.57 -3.06
N THR A 58 5.65 -11.48 -2.42
CA THR A 58 5.01 -10.18 -2.20
C THR A 58 5.83 -9.32 -1.23
N GLU A 59 6.30 -9.87 -0.13
CA GLU A 59 7.16 -9.18 0.83
C GLU A 59 8.47 -8.73 0.19
N THR A 60 9.09 -9.58 -0.62
CA THR A 60 10.32 -9.26 -1.37
C THR A 60 10.08 -8.13 -2.36
N ALA A 61 8.96 -8.16 -3.09
CA ALA A 61 8.61 -7.11 -4.04
C ALA A 61 8.40 -5.77 -3.34
N LEU A 62 7.66 -5.77 -2.22
CA LEU A 62 7.44 -4.55 -1.43
C LEU A 62 8.73 -3.99 -0.84
N THR A 63 9.61 -4.85 -0.35
CA THR A 63 10.94 -4.44 0.14
C THR A 63 11.73 -3.74 -0.96
N ARG A 64 11.78 -4.35 -2.14
CA ARG A 64 12.47 -3.77 -3.31
C ARG A 64 11.90 -2.41 -3.70
N ILE A 65 10.58 -2.27 -3.72
CA ILE A 65 9.92 -1.00 -4.03
C ILE A 65 10.33 0.08 -3.02
N CYS A 66 10.34 -0.24 -1.74
CA CYS A 66 10.75 0.70 -0.69
C CYS A 66 12.23 1.08 -0.79
N GLU A 67 13.09 0.12 -1.10
CA GLU A 67 14.52 0.37 -1.31
C GLU A 67 14.76 1.27 -2.52
N GLN A 68 14.03 1.09 -3.61
CA GLN A 68 14.07 1.97 -4.77
C GLN A 68 13.62 3.39 -4.44
N ALA A 69 12.57 3.53 -3.63
CA ALA A 69 12.13 4.83 -3.15
C ALA A 69 13.22 5.51 -2.30
N ALA A 70 13.88 4.75 -1.42
CA ALA A 70 14.95 5.26 -0.57
C ALA A 70 16.20 5.66 -1.34
N GLN A 71 16.43 5.10 -2.52
CA GLN A 71 17.51 5.54 -3.41
C GLN A 71 17.23 6.90 -4.06
N ARG A 72 15.96 7.26 -4.20
CA ARG A 72 15.53 8.52 -4.83
C ARG A 72 15.34 9.66 -3.84
N TRP A 73 14.88 9.33 -2.63
CA TRP A 73 14.51 10.33 -1.62
C TRP A 73 15.03 9.93 -0.24
N PRO A 74 15.40 10.92 0.59
CA PRO A 74 15.88 10.66 1.95
C PRO A 74 14.71 10.29 2.88
N ILE A 75 14.41 9.00 2.96
CA ILE A 75 13.38 8.43 3.82
C ILE A 75 14.02 7.98 5.13
N ILE A 76 13.44 8.33 6.27
CA ILE A 76 13.89 7.85 7.58
C ILE A 76 13.26 6.50 7.87
N ASN A 77 11.92 6.39 7.80
CA ASN A 77 11.21 5.13 7.96
C ASN A 77 10.13 4.97 6.90
N ALA A 78 9.89 3.71 6.51
CA ALA A 78 8.77 3.30 5.69
C ALA A 78 8.04 2.15 6.39
N ARG A 79 6.72 2.27 6.56
CA ARG A 79 5.86 1.24 7.13
C ARG A 79 4.76 0.91 6.15
N ILE A 80 4.64 -0.37 5.79
CA ILE A 80 3.60 -0.85 4.90
C ILE A 80 2.86 -1.99 5.59
N ILE A 81 1.53 -1.88 5.63
CA ILE A 81 0.64 -2.98 6.04
C ILE A 81 -0.29 -3.23 4.88
N HIS A 82 -0.35 -4.46 4.42
CA HIS A 82 -1.29 -4.86 3.37
C HIS A 82 -2.12 -6.03 3.87
N ARG A 83 -3.44 -5.85 3.87
CA ARG A 83 -4.35 -6.92 4.26
C ARG A 83 -4.60 -7.86 3.09
N ILE A 84 -4.86 -9.10 3.44
CA ILE A 84 -5.28 -10.19 2.56
C ILE A 84 -6.50 -10.86 3.14
N GLY A 85 -7.12 -11.75 2.37
CA GLY A 85 -8.31 -12.47 2.79
C GLY A 85 -9.59 -11.68 2.52
N PRO A 86 -10.71 -12.05 3.16
CA PRO A 86 -12.00 -11.45 2.90
C PRO A 86 -12.13 -10.07 3.54
N MET A 87 -12.64 -9.11 2.77
CA MET A 87 -12.91 -7.74 3.22
C MET A 87 -14.21 -7.23 2.62
N HIS A 88 -14.97 -6.49 3.43
CA HIS A 88 -16.22 -5.86 3.00
C HIS A 88 -16.01 -4.40 2.64
N LEU A 89 -17.02 -3.80 2.01
CA LEU A 89 -17.00 -2.37 1.67
C LEU A 89 -16.71 -1.52 2.90
N GLY A 90 -15.82 -0.55 2.76
CA GLY A 90 -15.41 0.36 3.83
C GLY A 90 -14.29 -0.14 4.72
N GLU A 91 -13.90 -1.43 4.63
CA GLU A 91 -12.77 -1.94 5.39
C GLU A 91 -11.44 -1.43 4.83
N GLN A 92 -10.46 -1.28 5.71
CA GLN A 92 -9.11 -0.88 5.34
C GLN A 92 -8.39 -2.03 4.65
N ILE A 93 -7.71 -1.72 3.52
CA ILE A 93 -6.93 -2.72 2.75
C ILE A 93 -5.44 -2.53 3.00
N VAL A 94 -4.97 -1.31 2.94
CA VAL A 94 -3.55 -1.00 2.90
C VAL A 94 -3.24 0.27 3.66
N PHE A 95 -2.11 0.26 4.32
CA PHE A 95 -1.48 1.42 4.95
C PHE A 95 -0.08 1.60 4.38
N VAL A 96 0.26 2.82 3.98
CA VAL A 96 1.63 3.22 3.66
C VAL A 96 1.95 4.46 4.48
N GLY A 97 2.96 4.37 5.32
CA GLY A 97 3.43 5.48 6.14
C GLY A 97 4.90 5.76 5.88
N ILE A 98 5.22 7.02 5.58
CA ILE A 98 6.58 7.47 5.28
C ILE A 98 6.89 8.67 6.16
N ASN A 99 8.06 8.67 6.78
CA ASN A 99 8.57 9.87 7.41
C ASN A 99 9.92 10.29 6.82
N SER A 100 10.16 11.58 6.85
CA SER A 100 11.36 12.20 6.30
C SER A 100 11.61 13.53 7.01
N ALA A 101 12.77 14.13 6.78
CA ALA A 101 13.06 15.47 7.29
C ALA A 101 12.17 16.54 6.62
N HIS A 102 11.78 16.33 5.35
CA HIS A 102 11.04 17.30 4.56
C HIS A 102 9.86 16.68 3.83
N ARG A 103 8.77 17.47 3.68
CA ARG A 103 7.50 17.02 3.12
C ARG A 103 7.60 16.50 1.68
N LYS A 104 8.44 17.10 0.83
CA LYS A 104 8.53 16.70 -0.58
C LYS A 104 8.97 15.24 -0.73
N ALA A 105 10.00 14.85 -0.01
CA ALA A 105 10.48 13.48 -0.04
C ALA A 105 9.40 12.51 0.47
N ALA A 106 8.69 12.88 1.54
CA ALA A 106 7.64 12.05 2.11
C ALA A 106 6.47 11.84 1.14
N PHE A 107 5.99 12.90 0.49
CA PHE A 107 4.93 12.80 -0.52
C PHE A 107 5.37 11.97 -1.73
N HIS A 108 6.53 12.28 -2.31
CA HIS A 108 7.02 11.57 -3.49
C HIS A 108 7.25 10.09 -3.22
N ALA A 109 7.85 9.76 -2.09
CA ALA A 109 8.10 8.37 -1.72
C ALA A 109 6.80 7.59 -1.52
N CYS A 110 5.81 8.19 -0.85
CA CYS A 110 4.52 7.54 -0.64
C CYS A 110 3.81 7.28 -1.96
N GLU A 111 3.75 8.27 -2.85
CA GLU A 111 3.13 8.13 -4.17
C GLU A 111 3.85 7.06 -5.01
N PHE A 112 5.18 7.10 -5.05
CA PHE A 112 6.00 6.12 -5.76
C PHE A 112 5.70 4.69 -5.27
N ILE A 113 5.70 4.49 -3.96
CA ILE A 113 5.45 3.18 -3.36
C ILE A 113 4.04 2.70 -3.72
N MET A 114 3.04 3.57 -3.65
CA MET A 114 1.67 3.21 -4.01
C MET A 114 1.53 2.84 -5.49
N ASP A 115 2.17 3.59 -6.38
CA ASP A 115 2.09 3.32 -7.82
C ASP A 115 2.68 1.95 -8.16
N PHE A 116 3.84 1.61 -7.59
CA PHE A 116 4.45 0.30 -7.83
C PHE A 116 3.78 -0.84 -7.05
N LEU A 117 3.24 -0.57 -5.88
CA LEU A 117 2.47 -1.55 -5.14
C LEU A 117 1.26 -2.04 -5.95
N LYS A 118 0.62 -1.14 -6.68
CA LYS A 118 -0.54 -1.45 -7.53
C LYS A 118 -0.19 -2.29 -8.77
N THR A 119 1.05 -2.27 -9.22
CA THR A 119 1.47 -2.93 -10.47
C THR A 119 2.45 -4.08 -10.26
N ASP A 120 3.41 -3.92 -9.37
CA ASP A 120 4.57 -4.82 -9.26
C ASP A 120 4.47 -5.81 -8.09
N ALA A 121 3.66 -5.52 -7.08
CA ALA A 121 3.45 -6.45 -5.98
C ALA A 121 2.42 -7.51 -6.38
N PRO A 122 2.74 -8.81 -6.19
CA PRO A 122 1.86 -9.90 -6.62
C PRO A 122 0.69 -10.11 -5.66
N PHE A 123 -0.37 -9.33 -5.90
CA PHE A 123 -1.67 -9.49 -5.28
C PHE A 123 -2.74 -9.82 -6.32
N TRP A 124 -3.68 -10.68 -5.96
CA TRP A 124 -4.83 -11.01 -6.79
C TRP A 124 -6.11 -10.64 -6.05
N LYS A 125 -7.02 -9.98 -6.76
CA LYS A 125 -8.32 -9.55 -6.22
C LYS A 125 -9.43 -10.39 -6.81
N LYS A 126 -10.26 -10.95 -5.94
CA LYS A 126 -11.49 -11.62 -6.31
C LYS A 126 -12.66 -10.82 -5.77
N ALA A 127 -13.54 -10.35 -6.65
CA ALA A 127 -14.78 -9.71 -6.25
C ALA A 127 -15.82 -10.78 -5.94
N ILE A 128 -16.53 -10.59 -4.84
CA ILE A 128 -17.54 -11.52 -4.34
C ILE A 128 -18.88 -10.78 -4.25
N ASN A 129 -19.94 -11.39 -4.76
CA ASN A 129 -21.31 -10.96 -4.52
C ASN A 129 -22.14 -12.18 -4.11
N SER A 130 -23.44 -11.99 -3.86
CA SER A 130 -24.35 -13.07 -3.43
C SER A 130 -24.47 -14.22 -4.42
N ASP A 131 -24.17 -13.99 -5.71
CA ASP A 131 -24.43 -14.94 -6.79
C ASP A 131 -23.15 -15.49 -7.44
N SER A 132 -22.00 -14.79 -7.33
CA SER A 132 -20.79 -15.17 -8.06
C SER A 132 -19.51 -14.62 -7.44
N GLU A 133 -18.39 -15.23 -7.84
CA GLU A 133 -17.04 -14.74 -7.58
C GLU A 133 -16.35 -14.52 -8.91
N TYR A 134 -15.56 -13.45 -9.04
CA TYR A 134 -14.77 -13.20 -10.24
C TYR A 134 -13.48 -12.44 -9.93
N TRP A 135 -12.44 -12.74 -10.70
CA TRP A 135 -11.15 -12.05 -10.58
C TRP A 135 -11.25 -10.64 -11.16
N VAL A 136 -10.65 -9.67 -10.45
CA VAL A 136 -10.60 -8.27 -10.88
C VAL A 136 -9.24 -8.01 -11.55
N GLU A 137 -9.27 -7.50 -12.78
CA GLU A 137 -8.05 -7.13 -13.50
C GLU A 137 -7.47 -5.82 -12.98
N ALA A 138 -6.13 -5.68 -13.11
CA ALA A 138 -5.43 -4.44 -12.80
C ALA A 138 -5.95 -3.30 -13.69
N LYS A 139 -6.08 -2.09 -13.10
CA LYS A 139 -6.52 -0.91 -13.85
C LYS A 139 -5.39 -0.37 -14.72
N ALA A 140 -5.73 0.01 -15.94
CA ALA A 140 -4.78 0.66 -16.86
C ALA A 140 -4.19 1.95 -16.27
N SER A 141 -4.97 2.72 -15.50
CA SER A 141 -4.51 3.92 -14.82
C SER A 141 -3.37 3.65 -13.81
N ASP A 142 -3.38 2.50 -13.16
CA ASP A 142 -2.31 2.11 -12.22
C ASP A 142 -1.00 1.82 -12.99
N THR A 143 -1.09 1.15 -14.14
CA THR A 143 0.05 0.90 -15.01
C THR A 143 0.64 2.20 -15.54
N GLU A 144 -0.18 3.15 -15.98
CA GLU A 144 0.25 4.46 -16.45
C GLU A 144 0.92 5.28 -15.34
N ALA A 145 0.37 5.24 -14.11
CA ALA A 145 0.96 5.93 -12.97
C ALA A 145 2.39 5.43 -12.68
N SER A 146 2.62 4.12 -12.71
CA SER A 146 3.95 3.56 -12.48
C SER A 146 4.96 3.96 -13.55
N LYS A 147 4.52 4.13 -14.80
CA LYS A 147 5.39 4.54 -15.92
C LYS A 147 5.95 5.95 -15.77
N THR A 148 5.27 6.85 -15.06
CA THR A 148 5.77 8.21 -14.81
C THR A 148 7.11 8.22 -14.08
N TRP A 149 7.42 7.20 -13.32
CA TRP A 149 8.65 7.10 -12.53
C TRP A 149 9.84 6.51 -13.29
N GLN A 150 9.64 6.06 -14.54
CA GLN A 150 10.68 5.43 -15.35
C GLN A 150 11.55 6.45 -16.11
N GLN A 151 11.26 7.74 -16.00
CA GLN A 151 12.00 8.83 -16.65
C GLN A 151 13.18 9.33 -15.82
#